data_83643338573d0dd572b2229cad27ff40
#
_entry.id   83643338573d0dd572b2229cad27ff40
#
_cell.length_a   1.000
_cell.length_b   1.000
_cell.length_c   1.000
_cell.angle_alpha   90.00
_cell.angle_beta   90.00
_cell.angle_gamma   90.00
#
_symmetry.space_group_name_H-M   'P 1'
#
loop_
_entity.id
_entity.type
_entity.pdbx_description
1 polymer ?
#
loop_
_entity_poly.entity_id
_entity_poly.type
_entity_poly.pdbx_seq_one_letter_code
_entity_poly.pdbx_strand_id
1 'polypeptide(L)'
;MFSSIVFALLNKPAALVARPLVATVTSAVGTLVVLLALLIGGALYLQKKRSDKIEAAARALGFTFRRWATKEDKALIVGSHLAKAGYARSVHNVLQASGPAELTMFLFDYSYAIGHIKDHDRSIGQTIIRMHSPLLRLPPFSISPENTFSEIGKFFGDSDINFSEAPEFKKYLLRGPDEAAVRQLFNSSIIQFFEQEGDLTVEAAGDLMFLYRYNKIVKTEEMETFVETGKRALALLLQAQPAVA
;
A
#
# COMPACT_ATOMS: atom_id res chain seq x y z
N MET A 1 -71.26 -12.74 -24.49
CA MET A 1 -69.97 -13.20 -25.06
C MET A 1 -68.74 -12.79 -24.25
N PHE A 2 -68.80 -11.75 -23.44
CA PHE A 2 -67.67 -11.31 -22.57
C PHE A 2 -67.44 -12.16 -21.29
N SER A 3 -68.51 -12.81 -20.80
CA SER A 3 -68.46 -13.56 -19.53
C SER A 3 -67.68 -14.89 -19.61
N SER A 4 -67.63 -15.51 -20.78
CA SER A 4 -66.94 -16.81 -20.98
C SER A 4 -65.37 -16.71 -21.06
N ILE A 5 -64.87 -15.56 -21.50
CA ILE A 5 -63.45 -15.33 -21.67
C ILE A 5 -62.80 -15.06 -20.30
N VAL A 6 -63.48 -14.33 -19.43
CA VAL A 6 -62.98 -14.01 -18.06
C VAL A 6 -62.93 -15.29 -17.20
N PHE A 7 -63.92 -16.17 -17.35
CA PHE A 7 -63.96 -17.45 -16.60
C PHE A 7 -62.85 -18.44 -17.02
N ALA A 8 -62.47 -18.41 -18.31
CA ALA A 8 -61.36 -19.24 -18.83
C ALA A 8 -59.96 -18.75 -18.40
N LEU A 9 -59.81 -17.45 -18.10
CA LEU A 9 -58.57 -16.87 -17.60
C LEU A 9 -58.35 -17.11 -16.10
N LEU A 10 -59.45 -17.16 -15.34
CA LEU A 10 -59.38 -17.38 -13.88
C LEU A 10 -59.18 -18.86 -13.48
N ASN A 11 -59.40 -19.80 -14.40
CA ASN A 11 -59.36 -21.23 -14.13
C ASN A 11 -58.08 -21.93 -14.67
N LYS A 12 -57.02 -21.14 -15.03
CA LYS A 12 -55.73 -21.75 -15.34
C LYS A 12 -55.10 -22.25 -14.05
N PRO A 13 -54.71 -23.52 -13.97
CA PRO A 13 -54.06 -24.05 -12.76
C PRO A 13 -52.79 -23.21 -12.47
N ALA A 14 -52.67 -22.77 -11.23
CA ALA A 14 -51.53 -21.94 -10.78
C ALA A 14 -50.15 -22.54 -11.16
N ALA A 15 -50.08 -23.85 -11.33
CA ALA A 15 -48.90 -24.57 -11.81
C ALA A 15 -48.50 -24.20 -13.26
N LEU A 16 -49.41 -23.75 -14.10
CA LEU A 16 -49.10 -23.40 -15.50
C LEU A 16 -48.53 -21.98 -15.64
N VAL A 17 -48.77 -21.12 -14.67
CA VAL A 17 -48.23 -19.74 -14.63
C VAL A 17 -46.89 -19.71 -13.88
N ALA A 18 -46.71 -20.60 -12.87
CA ALA A 18 -45.51 -20.65 -12.07
C ALA A 18 -44.29 -21.23 -12.81
N ARG A 19 -44.50 -22.17 -13.75
CA ARG A 19 -43.41 -22.81 -14.50
C ARG A 19 -42.54 -21.83 -15.31
N PRO A 20 -43.03 -20.91 -16.13
CA PRO A 20 -42.20 -19.97 -16.86
C PRO A 20 -41.50 -18.97 -15.94
N LEU A 21 -42.12 -18.60 -14.81
CA LEU A 21 -41.52 -17.68 -13.85
C LEU A 21 -40.34 -18.31 -13.11
N VAL A 22 -40.48 -19.56 -12.70
CA VAL A 22 -39.36 -20.32 -12.04
C VAL A 22 -38.22 -20.55 -13.04
N ALA A 23 -38.52 -20.90 -14.29
CA ALA A 23 -37.49 -21.09 -15.32
C ALA A 23 -36.72 -19.80 -15.65
N THR A 24 -37.39 -18.66 -15.68
CA THR A 24 -36.71 -17.35 -15.90
C THR A 24 -35.88 -16.91 -14.71
N VAL A 25 -36.35 -17.13 -13.48
CA VAL A 25 -35.57 -16.80 -12.27
C VAL A 25 -34.34 -17.70 -12.15
N THR A 26 -34.48 -19.01 -12.39
CA THR A 26 -33.31 -19.93 -12.36
C THR A 26 -32.30 -19.60 -13.45
N SER A 27 -32.75 -19.19 -14.65
CA SER A 27 -31.87 -18.75 -15.72
C SER A 27 -31.14 -17.44 -15.34
N ALA A 28 -31.83 -16.46 -14.76
CA ALA A 28 -31.22 -15.20 -14.33
C ALA A 28 -30.17 -15.40 -13.21
N VAL A 29 -30.50 -16.25 -12.22
CA VAL A 29 -29.54 -16.61 -11.15
C VAL A 29 -28.33 -17.34 -11.72
N GLY A 30 -28.54 -18.30 -12.64
CA GLY A 30 -27.44 -19.01 -13.30
C GLY A 30 -26.54 -18.06 -14.06
N THR A 31 -27.09 -17.12 -14.82
CA THR A 31 -26.33 -16.09 -15.55
C THR A 31 -25.52 -15.20 -14.59
N LEU A 32 -26.13 -14.77 -13.48
CA LEU A 32 -25.44 -13.95 -12.47
C LEU A 32 -24.25 -14.70 -11.83
N VAL A 33 -24.42 -15.99 -11.51
CA VAL A 33 -23.35 -16.84 -10.95
C VAL A 33 -22.21 -16.99 -11.95
N VAL A 34 -22.50 -17.20 -13.23
CA VAL A 34 -21.46 -17.29 -14.28
C VAL A 34 -20.72 -15.97 -14.42
N LEU A 35 -21.42 -14.83 -14.47
CA LEU A 35 -20.80 -13.52 -14.56
C LEU A 35 -19.90 -13.24 -13.35
N LEU A 36 -20.38 -13.56 -12.14
CA LEU A 36 -19.59 -13.41 -10.93
C LEU A 36 -18.33 -14.30 -10.94
N ALA A 37 -18.48 -15.54 -11.38
CA ALA A 37 -17.33 -16.46 -11.53
C ALA A 37 -16.31 -15.95 -12.55
N LEU A 38 -16.75 -15.38 -13.67
CA LEU A 38 -15.89 -14.77 -14.67
C LEU A 38 -15.16 -13.53 -14.12
N LEU A 39 -15.84 -12.68 -13.35
CA LEU A 39 -15.25 -11.51 -12.71
C LEU A 39 -14.19 -11.93 -11.68
N ILE A 40 -14.51 -12.88 -10.82
CA ILE A 40 -13.57 -13.41 -9.82
C ILE A 40 -12.38 -14.08 -10.52
N GLY A 41 -12.63 -14.94 -11.50
CA GLY A 41 -11.60 -15.62 -12.28
C GLY A 41 -10.69 -14.63 -13.02
N GLY A 42 -11.25 -13.59 -13.61
CA GLY A 42 -10.51 -12.50 -14.25
C GLY A 42 -9.62 -11.75 -13.27
N ALA A 43 -10.16 -11.38 -12.10
CA ALA A 43 -9.39 -10.70 -11.05
C ALA A 43 -8.22 -11.56 -10.54
N LEU A 44 -8.47 -12.84 -10.28
CA LEU A 44 -7.43 -13.79 -9.85
C LEU A 44 -6.36 -14.00 -10.94
N TYR A 45 -6.75 -14.05 -12.20
CA TYR A 45 -5.83 -14.15 -13.33
C TYR A 45 -4.92 -12.91 -13.42
N LEU A 46 -5.49 -11.71 -13.34
CA LEU A 46 -4.72 -10.46 -13.36
C LEU A 46 -3.75 -10.37 -12.17
N GLN A 47 -4.20 -10.75 -10.99
CA GLN A 47 -3.36 -10.79 -9.79
C GLN A 47 -2.21 -11.80 -9.95
N LYS A 48 -2.49 -13.00 -10.48
CA LYS A 48 -1.46 -14.00 -10.79
C LYS A 48 -0.45 -13.45 -11.77
N LYS A 49 -0.90 -12.89 -12.90
CA LYS A 49 -0.03 -12.32 -13.95
C LYS A 49 0.87 -11.21 -13.39
N ARG A 50 0.36 -10.35 -12.51
CA ARG A 50 1.18 -9.35 -11.81
C ARG A 50 2.23 -10.00 -10.93
N SER A 51 1.86 -10.97 -10.10
CA SER A 51 2.82 -11.66 -9.22
C SER A 51 3.91 -12.42 -10.00
N ASP A 52 3.57 -13.02 -11.12
CA ASP A 52 4.56 -13.73 -11.98
C ASP A 52 5.58 -12.74 -12.58
N LYS A 53 5.15 -11.54 -12.97
CA LYS A 53 6.06 -10.47 -13.41
C LYS A 53 6.94 -9.95 -12.26
N ILE A 54 6.36 -9.76 -11.07
CA ILE A 54 7.10 -9.32 -9.87
C ILE A 54 8.16 -10.37 -9.51
N GLU A 55 7.83 -11.66 -9.57
CA GLU A 55 8.79 -12.74 -9.33
C GLU A 55 9.99 -12.70 -10.28
N ALA A 56 9.72 -12.46 -11.56
CA ALA A 56 10.79 -12.33 -12.57
C ALA A 56 11.69 -11.10 -12.28
N ALA A 57 11.10 -9.94 -11.96
CA ALA A 57 11.84 -8.74 -11.59
C ALA A 57 12.63 -8.94 -10.28
N ALA A 58 12.03 -9.61 -9.29
CA ALA A 58 12.70 -9.93 -8.02
C ALA A 58 13.98 -10.75 -8.25
N ARG A 59 13.90 -11.80 -9.06
CA ARG A 59 15.07 -12.61 -9.40
C ARG A 59 16.16 -11.81 -10.10
N ALA A 60 15.79 -10.93 -11.03
CA ALA A 60 16.74 -10.08 -11.74
C ALA A 60 17.46 -9.10 -10.80
N LEU A 61 16.78 -8.62 -9.74
CA LEU A 61 17.31 -7.73 -8.73
C LEU A 61 18.00 -8.43 -7.55
N GLY A 62 18.08 -9.77 -7.57
CA GLY A 62 18.71 -10.56 -6.50
C GLY A 62 17.84 -10.73 -5.25
N PHE A 63 16.54 -10.54 -5.34
CA PHE A 63 15.58 -10.76 -4.25
C PHE A 63 15.00 -12.18 -4.30
N THR A 64 14.73 -12.74 -3.12
CA THR A 64 13.79 -13.86 -2.97
C THR A 64 12.36 -13.33 -3.01
N PHE A 65 11.42 -14.12 -3.53
CA PHE A 65 10.02 -13.71 -3.69
C PHE A 65 9.05 -14.68 -3.03
N ARG A 66 8.06 -14.12 -2.33
CA ARG A 66 6.90 -14.85 -1.78
C ARG A 66 5.61 -14.12 -2.16
N ARG A 67 4.73 -14.79 -2.92
CA ARG A 67 3.44 -14.22 -3.34
C ARG A 67 2.52 -13.93 -2.16
N TRP A 68 2.44 -14.88 -1.23
CA TRP A 68 1.60 -14.82 -0.04
C TRP A 68 2.44 -14.55 1.19
N ALA A 69 2.02 -13.58 1.97
CA ALA A 69 2.68 -13.26 3.22
C ALA A 69 2.52 -14.38 4.24
N THR A 70 3.60 -14.72 4.93
CA THR A 70 3.58 -15.57 6.11
C THR A 70 3.02 -14.80 7.33
N LYS A 71 2.93 -15.46 8.48
CA LYS A 71 2.55 -14.78 9.72
C LYS A 71 3.60 -13.73 10.12
N GLU A 72 4.86 -14.04 9.92
CA GLU A 72 6.01 -13.17 10.18
C GLU A 72 6.03 -11.97 9.22
N ASP A 73 5.72 -12.20 7.94
CA ASP A 73 5.65 -11.13 6.94
C ASP A 73 4.58 -10.07 7.29
N LYS A 74 3.49 -10.47 7.96
CA LYS A 74 2.47 -9.51 8.44
C LYS A 74 3.01 -8.55 9.50
N ALA A 75 4.10 -8.91 10.19
CA ALA A 75 4.77 -8.06 11.15
C ALA A 75 5.75 -7.06 10.50
N LEU A 76 6.03 -7.16 9.19
CA LEU A 76 6.95 -6.25 8.49
C LEU A 76 6.55 -4.79 8.60
N ILE A 77 5.26 -4.49 8.79
CA ILE A 77 4.75 -3.13 8.93
C ILE A 77 4.91 -2.54 10.35
N VAL A 78 5.28 -3.36 11.33
CA VAL A 78 5.49 -2.91 12.71
C VAL A 78 6.67 -1.92 12.75
N GLY A 79 6.46 -0.79 13.43
CA GLY A 79 7.40 0.34 13.46
C GLY A 79 6.97 1.51 12.57
N SER A 80 6.06 1.29 11.61
CA SER A 80 5.42 2.34 10.83
C SER A 80 4.06 2.73 11.42
N HIS A 81 3.62 3.98 11.20
CA HIS A 81 2.25 4.40 11.53
C HIS A 81 1.18 3.55 10.82
N LEU A 82 1.52 3.01 9.64
CA LEU A 82 0.65 2.15 8.85
C LEU A 82 0.20 0.89 9.59
N ALA A 83 0.96 0.43 10.59
CA ALA A 83 0.57 -0.68 11.44
C ALA A 83 -0.73 -0.41 12.23
N LYS A 84 -1.08 0.87 12.42
CA LYS A 84 -2.29 1.31 13.13
C LYS A 84 -3.32 1.93 12.18
N ALA A 85 -2.97 2.15 10.90
CA ALA A 85 -3.85 2.76 9.91
C ALA A 85 -5.00 1.82 9.53
N GLY A 86 -6.22 2.31 9.50
CA GLY A 86 -7.39 1.62 9.00
C GLY A 86 -7.62 0.20 9.54
N TYR A 87 -8.32 -0.61 8.76
CA TYR A 87 -8.66 -2.01 9.06
C TYR A 87 -8.51 -2.89 7.81
N ALA A 88 -8.81 -4.20 7.88
CA ALA A 88 -8.67 -5.17 6.78
C ALA A 88 -7.28 -5.12 6.11
N ARG A 89 -6.23 -5.07 6.95
CA ARG A 89 -4.83 -4.94 6.52
C ARG A 89 -4.33 -6.21 5.87
N SER A 90 -3.64 -6.08 4.73
CA SER A 90 -3.02 -7.22 4.05
C SER A 90 -1.65 -6.90 3.49
N VAL A 91 -0.78 -7.93 3.45
CA VAL A 91 0.56 -7.91 2.88
C VAL A 91 0.62 -8.95 1.77
N HIS A 92 1.16 -8.59 0.62
CA HIS A 92 1.30 -9.47 -0.54
C HIS A 92 2.62 -9.19 -1.27
N ASN A 93 3.03 -10.13 -2.14
CA ASN A 93 4.18 -9.96 -3.02
C ASN A 93 5.45 -9.53 -2.26
N VAL A 94 5.83 -10.32 -1.26
CA VAL A 94 6.99 -10.01 -0.42
C VAL A 94 8.28 -10.39 -1.12
N LEU A 95 9.15 -9.41 -1.34
CA LEU A 95 10.51 -9.56 -1.82
C LEU A 95 11.46 -9.33 -0.65
N GLN A 96 12.50 -10.13 -0.54
CA GLN A 96 13.52 -10.02 0.51
C GLN A 96 14.92 -10.12 -0.08
N ALA A 97 15.79 -9.20 0.31
CA ALA A 97 17.21 -9.24 0.04
C ALA A 97 18.01 -8.92 1.31
N SER A 98 19.22 -9.46 1.39
CA SER A 98 20.22 -9.12 2.38
C SER A 98 21.39 -8.42 1.68
N GLY A 99 21.90 -7.38 2.30
CA GLY A 99 23.04 -6.60 1.81
C GLY A 99 24.23 -6.65 2.74
N PRO A 100 25.29 -5.88 2.45
CA PRO A 100 26.44 -5.72 3.33
C PRO A 100 26.02 -5.15 4.70
N ALA A 101 26.87 -5.37 5.71
CA ALA A 101 26.69 -4.85 7.06
C ALA A 101 25.31 -5.16 7.66
N GLU A 102 24.85 -6.39 7.49
CA GLU A 102 23.57 -6.91 8.01
C GLU A 102 22.33 -6.13 7.55
N LEU A 103 22.46 -5.38 6.43
CA LEU A 103 21.30 -4.74 5.82
C LEU A 103 20.29 -5.78 5.39
N THR A 104 19.07 -5.64 5.86
CA THR A 104 17.92 -6.42 5.38
C THR A 104 16.92 -5.50 4.70
N MET A 105 16.56 -5.82 3.48
CA MET A 105 15.58 -5.08 2.68
C MET A 105 14.39 -5.96 2.37
N PHE A 106 13.20 -5.45 2.65
CA PHE A 106 11.93 -6.01 2.19
C PHE A 106 11.23 -5.02 1.28
N LEU A 107 10.66 -5.52 0.20
CA LEU A 107 9.74 -4.77 -0.65
C LEU A 107 8.45 -5.57 -0.72
N PHE A 108 7.30 -4.95 -0.44
CA PHE A 108 6.01 -5.65 -0.39
C PHE A 108 4.85 -4.71 -0.72
N ASP A 109 3.77 -5.30 -1.25
CA ASP A 109 2.50 -4.60 -1.42
C ASP A 109 1.71 -4.67 -0.11
N TYR A 110 1.26 -3.51 0.37
CA TYR A 110 0.46 -3.36 1.58
C TYR A 110 -0.85 -2.64 1.27
N SER A 111 -1.94 -3.16 1.80
CA SER A 111 -3.24 -2.52 1.66
C SER A 111 -4.04 -2.54 2.95
N TYR A 112 -4.89 -1.53 3.11
CA TYR A 112 -5.83 -1.39 4.22
C TYR A 112 -7.05 -0.60 3.77
N ALA A 113 -8.15 -0.72 4.53
CA ALA A 113 -9.37 0.03 4.30
C ALA A 113 -9.49 1.19 5.30
N ILE A 114 -9.99 2.34 4.83
CA ILE A 114 -10.37 3.48 5.65
C ILE A 114 -11.83 3.85 5.36
N GLY A 115 -12.54 4.34 6.36
CA GLY A 115 -13.94 4.73 6.26
C GLY A 115 -14.74 4.28 7.48
N HIS A 116 -16.01 4.66 7.50
CA HIS A 116 -17.00 4.16 8.46
C HIS A 116 -17.93 3.21 7.71
N ILE A 117 -18.41 2.17 8.38
CA ILE A 117 -19.29 1.10 7.84
C ILE A 117 -20.54 1.65 7.08
N LYS A 118 -20.86 2.93 7.24
CA LYS A 118 -21.99 3.59 6.56
C LYS A 118 -21.59 4.44 5.34
N ASP A 119 -20.30 4.79 5.22
CA ASP A 119 -19.77 5.54 4.08
C ASP A 119 -18.88 4.59 3.28
N HIS A 120 -18.89 4.74 1.95
CA HIS A 120 -18.14 3.83 1.06
C HIS A 120 -16.70 3.66 1.52
N ASP A 121 -16.34 2.43 1.90
CA ASP A 121 -14.98 2.07 2.28
C ASP A 121 -14.01 2.38 1.15
N ARG A 122 -12.97 3.14 1.48
CA ARG A 122 -11.88 3.43 0.55
C ARG A 122 -10.72 2.49 0.82
N SER A 123 -10.29 1.74 -0.17
CA SER A 123 -9.10 0.91 -0.09
C SER A 123 -7.87 1.74 -0.46
N ILE A 124 -6.86 1.70 0.40
CA ILE A 124 -5.53 2.27 0.17
C ILE A 124 -4.57 1.12 -0.09
N GLY A 125 -3.81 1.22 -1.19
CA GLY A 125 -2.81 0.23 -1.55
C GLY A 125 -1.50 0.87 -1.97
N GLN A 126 -0.38 0.37 -1.45
CA GLN A 126 0.94 0.92 -1.74
C GLN A 126 2.04 -0.13 -1.66
N THR A 127 3.08 0.06 -2.45
CA THR A 127 4.30 -0.75 -2.34
C THR A 127 5.24 -0.07 -1.35
N ILE A 128 5.74 -0.83 -0.38
CA ILE A 128 6.59 -0.36 0.71
C ILE A 128 7.96 -1.00 0.60
N ILE A 129 9.02 -0.21 0.74
CA ILE A 129 10.36 -0.68 1.07
C ILE A 129 10.55 -0.53 2.58
N ARG A 130 10.89 -1.63 3.25
CA ARG A 130 11.36 -1.64 4.64
C ARG A 130 12.83 -2.00 4.65
N MET A 131 13.64 -1.17 5.26
CA MET A 131 15.07 -1.41 5.46
C MET A 131 15.39 -1.45 6.95
N HIS A 132 16.16 -2.43 7.33
CA HIS A 132 16.74 -2.53 8.67
C HIS A 132 18.26 -2.65 8.52
N SER A 133 18.99 -1.82 9.23
CA SER A 133 20.46 -1.89 9.30
C SER A 133 20.94 -1.51 10.69
N PRO A 134 21.77 -2.34 11.33
CA PRO A 134 22.36 -2.01 12.63
C PRO A 134 23.29 -0.81 12.59
N LEU A 135 23.63 -0.30 11.41
CA LEU A 135 24.42 0.94 11.24
C LEU A 135 23.55 2.21 11.35
N LEU A 136 22.22 2.10 11.22
CA LEU A 136 21.34 3.24 11.37
C LEU A 136 21.17 3.63 12.84
N ARG A 137 21.15 4.93 13.10
CA ARG A 137 20.91 5.57 14.40
C ARG A 137 20.02 6.79 14.20
N LEU A 138 18.86 6.58 13.60
CA LEU A 138 18.00 7.67 13.18
C LEU A 138 17.12 8.16 14.34
N PRO A 139 17.01 9.48 14.56
CA PRO A 139 15.94 9.98 15.40
C PRO A 139 14.60 9.57 14.80
N PRO A 140 13.56 9.36 15.62
CA PRO A 140 12.22 9.12 15.08
C PRO A 140 11.76 10.32 14.25
N PHE A 141 11.40 10.08 12.98
CA PHE A 141 10.81 11.11 12.12
C PHE A 141 9.90 10.50 11.05
N SER A 142 9.04 11.36 10.53
CA SER A 142 8.32 11.11 9.28
C SER A 142 8.42 12.32 8.35
N ILE A 143 8.60 12.04 7.07
CA ILE A 143 8.49 13.03 6.01
C ILE A 143 7.51 12.54 4.96
N SER A 144 6.57 13.39 4.57
CA SER A 144 5.57 13.06 3.55
C SER A 144 5.13 14.31 2.78
N PRO A 145 4.66 14.18 1.53
CA PRO A 145 4.03 15.28 0.83
C PRO A 145 2.83 15.84 1.60
N GLU A 146 2.64 17.15 1.57
CA GLU A 146 1.58 17.85 2.30
C GLU A 146 0.17 17.32 1.98
N ASN A 147 -0.06 16.95 0.72
CA ASN A 147 -1.35 16.44 0.25
C ASN A 147 -1.70 15.01 0.74
N THR A 148 -0.75 14.30 1.34
CA THR A 148 -0.96 12.93 1.86
C THR A 148 -1.13 12.89 3.38
N PHE A 149 -1.17 14.03 4.00
CA PHE A 149 -0.91 14.30 5.42
C PHE A 149 -1.99 13.81 6.40
N SER A 150 -3.26 13.74 6.04
CA SER A 150 -4.36 13.54 7.01
C SER A 150 -4.26 12.25 7.84
N GLU A 151 -3.51 11.26 7.33
CA GLU A 151 -3.39 9.92 7.94
C GLU A 151 -2.10 9.73 8.76
N ILE A 152 -1.00 10.40 8.36
CA ILE A 152 0.35 10.17 8.89
C ILE A 152 0.67 11.07 10.10
N GLY A 153 0.12 12.27 10.11
CA GLY A 153 0.57 13.37 10.96
C GLY A 153 0.48 13.17 12.46
N LYS A 154 -0.42 12.34 12.93
CA LYS A 154 -0.66 12.16 14.38
C LYS A 154 0.33 11.20 15.06
N PHE A 155 1.12 10.47 14.32
CA PHE A 155 1.98 9.42 14.89
C PHE A 155 3.34 9.96 15.38
N PHE A 156 3.90 10.97 14.71
CA PHE A 156 5.24 11.52 14.98
C PHE A 156 5.21 12.90 15.66
N GLY A 157 4.06 13.35 16.15
CA GLY A 157 3.89 14.66 16.80
C GLY A 157 3.08 15.64 15.93
N ASP A 158 2.65 16.75 16.56
CA ASP A 158 1.74 17.72 15.92
C ASP A 158 2.48 18.92 15.30
N SER A 159 3.80 19.06 15.52
CA SER A 159 4.57 20.22 15.05
C SER A 159 5.36 19.90 13.79
N ASP A 160 5.18 20.72 12.76
CA ASP A 160 5.94 20.62 11.52
C ASP A 160 7.31 21.28 11.68
N ILE A 161 8.36 20.58 11.24
CA ILE A 161 9.73 21.08 11.22
C ILE A 161 9.96 21.74 9.87
N ASN A 162 10.07 23.07 9.85
CA ASN A 162 10.20 23.85 8.62
C ASN A 162 11.64 24.32 8.39
N PHE A 163 12.06 24.34 7.11
CA PHE A 163 13.34 24.90 6.66
C PHE A 163 13.07 26.16 5.86
N SER A 164 13.39 27.33 6.43
CA SER A 164 13.17 28.63 5.79
C SER A 164 14.05 28.84 4.54
N GLU A 165 15.22 28.20 4.54
CA GLU A 165 16.22 28.22 3.48
C GLU A 165 15.89 27.34 2.26
N ALA A 166 14.90 26.45 2.38
CA ALA A 166 14.49 25.51 1.33
C ALA A 166 12.99 25.68 0.98
N PRO A 167 12.64 26.70 0.18
CA PRO A 167 11.23 27.04 -0.10
C PRO A 167 10.46 25.93 -0.83
N GLU A 168 11.11 25.14 -1.70
CA GLU A 168 10.47 24.01 -2.39
C GLU A 168 10.20 22.82 -1.46
N PHE A 169 10.96 22.70 -0.38
CA PHE A 169 10.76 21.69 0.66
C PHE A 169 9.45 21.88 1.44
N LYS A 170 8.84 23.06 1.37
CA LYS A 170 7.52 23.35 1.96
C LYS A 170 6.39 22.46 1.44
N LYS A 171 6.59 21.77 0.31
CA LYS A 171 5.67 20.75 -0.22
C LYS A 171 5.67 19.47 0.62
N TYR A 172 6.63 19.35 1.54
CA TYR A 172 6.77 18.24 2.47
C TYR A 172 6.47 18.67 3.90
N LEU A 173 5.87 17.77 4.64
CA LEU A 173 5.70 17.86 6.09
C LEU A 173 6.72 16.94 6.74
N LEU A 174 7.66 17.52 7.48
CA LEU A 174 8.65 16.81 8.26
C LEU A 174 8.27 16.92 9.74
N ARG A 175 8.24 15.78 10.44
CA ARG A 175 7.88 15.69 11.85
C ARG A 175 8.79 14.75 12.61
N GLY A 176 8.97 15.03 13.88
CA GLY A 176 9.68 14.18 14.81
C GLY A 176 9.64 14.76 16.22
N PRO A 177 9.70 13.93 17.26
CA PRO A 177 9.64 14.39 18.65
C PRO A 177 10.88 15.18 19.09
N ASP A 178 12.03 14.96 18.45
CA ASP A 178 13.28 15.70 18.68
C ASP A 178 13.61 16.53 17.44
N GLU A 179 13.10 17.77 17.42
CA GLU A 179 13.31 18.70 16.31
C GLU A 179 14.80 18.97 16.07
N ALA A 180 15.60 19.10 17.11
CA ALA A 180 17.02 19.43 16.98
C ALA A 180 17.80 18.27 16.28
N ALA A 181 17.56 17.03 16.71
CA ALA A 181 18.16 15.87 16.08
C ALA A 181 17.70 15.68 14.64
N VAL A 182 16.41 15.91 14.35
CA VAL A 182 15.87 15.82 12.98
C VAL A 182 16.46 16.92 12.10
N ARG A 183 16.57 18.16 12.57
CA ARG A 183 17.20 19.25 11.81
C ARG A 183 18.66 18.97 11.51
N GLN A 184 19.40 18.40 12.45
CA GLN A 184 20.80 18.01 12.23
C GLN A 184 20.94 16.92 11.15
N LEU A 185 20.00 15.99 11.10
CA LEU A 185 19.97 14.92 10.10
C LEU A 185 19.66 15.46 8.71
N PHE A 186 18.69 16.39 8.57
CA PHE A 186 18.19 16.90 7.30
C PHE A 186 19.11 17.99 6.71
N ASN A 187 20.26 17.58 6.19
CA ASN A 187 21.16 18.46 5.45
C ASN A 187 20.64 18.78 4.03
N SER A 188 21.33 19.68 3.33
CA SER A 188 20.94 20.12 1.97
C SER A 188 20.82 18.98 0.97
N SER A 189 21.63 17.93 1.08
CA SER A 189 21.58 16.78 0.16
C SER A 189 20.31 15.95 0.36
N ILE A 190 19.87 15.76 1.60
CA ILE A 190 18.60 15.06 1.92
C ILE A 190 17.42 15.91 1.48
N ILE A 191 17.43 17.21 1.75
CA ILE A 191 16.37 18.13 1.32
C ILE A 191 16.22 18.06 -0.19
N GLN A 192 17.31 18.22 -0.95
CA GLN A 192 17.32 18.16 -2.40
C GLN A 192 16.83 16.81 -2.94
N PHE A 193 17.17 15.71 -2.27
CA PHE A 193 16.68 14.38 -2.64
C PHE A 193 15.15 14.32 -2.59
N PHE A 194 14.51 14.80 -1.52
CA PHE A 194 13.06 14.80 -1.40
C PHE A 194 12.40 15.77 -2.39
N GLU A 195 12.98 16.94 -2.63
CA GLU A 195 12.49 17.88 -3.65
C GLU A 195 12.44 17.24 -5.05
N GLN A 196 13.46 16.44 -5.39
CA GLN A 196 13.53 15.72 -6.67
C GLN A 196 12.52 14.58 -6.79
N GLU A 197 12.31 13.81 -5.71
CA GLU A 197 11.39 12.67 -5.69
C GLU A 197 9.90 13.09 -5.68
N GLY A 198 9.58 14.23 -5.08
CA GLY A 198 8.28 14.92 -5.17
C GLY A 198 7.11 14.29 -4.43
N ASP A 199 7.02 12.95 -4.33
CA ASP A 199 5.86 12.23 -3.76
C ASP A 199 6.24 11.10 -2.77
N LEU A 200 7.49 11.12 -2.29
CA LEU A 200 8.03 10.08 -1.43
C LEU A 200 7.68 10.32 0.03
N THR A 201 7.25 9.27 0.72
CA THR A 201 7.08 9.24 2.17
C THR A 201 8.16 8.37 2.78
N VAL A 202 8.80 8.86 3.83
CA VAL A 202 9.76 8.09 4.64
C VAL A 202 9.40 8.21 6.12
N GLU A 203 9.39 7.08 6.80
CA GLU A 203 9.31 6.98 8.25
C GLU A 203 10.55 6.26 8.76
N ALA A 204 11.17 6.76 9.80
CA ALA A 204 12.35 6.13 10.34
C ALA A 204 12.43 6.28 11.86
N ALA A 205 13.03 5.31 12.52
CA ALA A 205 13.37 5.35 13.94
C ALA A 205 14.44 4.29 14.25
N GLY A 206 15.52 4.67 14.91
CA GLY A 206 16.59 3.76 15.29
C GLY A 206 17.26 3.14 14.08
N ASP A 207 17.17 1.82 13.97
CA ASP A 207 17.77 0.98 12.93
C ASP A 207 16.81 0.65 11.76
N LEU A 208 15.64 1.26 11.75
CA LEU A 208 14.54 0.91 10.85
C LEU A 208 14.07 2.11 10.04
N MET A 209 13.85 1.87 8.73
CA MET A 209 13.30 2.84 7.79
C MET A 209 12.21 2.20 6.92
N PHE A 210 11.13 2.94 6.68
CA PHE A 210 10.09 2.63 5.69
C PHE A 210 10.06 3.72 4.64
N LEU A 211 9.88 3.32 3.38
CA LEU A 211 9.83 4.21 2.23
C LEU A 211 8.71 3.76 1.30
N TYR A 212 7.83 4.67 0.91
CA TYR A 212 6.71 4.39 0.02
C TYR A 212 6.16 5.66 -0.62
N ARG A 213 5.31 5.51 -1.63
CA ARG A 213 4.45 6.56 -2.16
C ARG A 213 3.01 6.26 -1.74
N TYR A 214 2.37 7.22 -1.08
CA TYR A 214 1.02 7.01 -0.53
C TYR A 214 0.02 6.62 -1.62
N ASN A 215 -0.74 5.55 -1.35
CA ASN A 215 -1.75 4.99 -2.24
C ASN A 215 -1.24 4.69 -3.66
N LYS A 216 0.02 4.28 -3.78
CA LYS A 216 0.67 3.92 -5.04
C LYS A 216 1.28 2.52 -4.98
N ILE A 217 0.73 1.62 -5.78
CA ILE A 217 1.35 0.32 -6.06
C ILE A 217 2.36 0.51 -7.19
N VAL A 218 3.63 0.24 -6.92
CA VAL A 218 4.72 0.35 -7.89
C VAL A 218 4.52 -0.66 -9.01
N LYS A 219 4.60 -0.22 -10.26
CA LYS A 219 4.55 -1.10 -11.42
C LYS A 219 5.82 -1.94 -11.50
N THR A 220 5.72 -3.12 -12.09
CA THR A 220 6.86 -4.03 -12.18
C THR A 220 8.04 -3.40 -12.93
N GLU A 221 7.74 -2.61 -13.95
CA GLU A 221 8.72 -1.91 -14.79
C GLU A 221 9.45 -0.77 -14.04
N GLU A 222 8.86 -0.26 -12.94
CA GLU A 222 9.39 0.82 -12.11
C GLU A 222 10.09 0.28 -10.84
N MET A 223 10.06 -1.03 -10.63
CA MET A 223 10.51 -1.66 -9.37
C MET A 223 12.00 -1.48 -9.12
N GLU A 224 12.82 -1.61 -10.15
CA GLU A 224 14.27 -1.37 -10.08
C GLU A 224 14.57 0.06 -9.65
N THR A 225 13.98 1.04 -10.34
CA THR A 225 14.12 2.46 -10.01
C THR A 225 13.67 2.75 -8.57
N PHE A 226 12.57 2.13 -8.14
CA PHE A 226 12.05 2.31 -6.78
C PHE A 226 13.00 1.72 -5.71
N VAL A 227 13.61 0.57 -5.98
CA VAL A 227 14.63 -0.03 -5.11
C VAL A 227 15.88 0.86 -5.05
N GLU A 228 16.34 1.40 -6.17
CA GLU A 228 17.47 2.34 -6.20
C GLU A 228 17.16 3.66 -5.46
N THR A 229 15.94 4.20 -5.58
CA THR A 229 15.48 5.33 -4.76
C THR A 229 15.61 5.01 -3.26
N GLY A 230 15.17 3.82 -2.84
CA GLY A 230 15.31 3.40 -1.45
C GLY A 230 16.76 3.29 -0.98
N LYS A 231 17.64 2.68 -1.79
CA LYS A 231 19.08 2.58 -1.49
C LYS A 231 19.75 3.97 -1.41
N ARG A 232 19.37 4.89 -2.29
CA ARG A 232 19.86 6.26 -2.29
C ARG A 232 19.42 7.00 -1.02
N ALA A 233 18.15 6.87 -0.62
CA ALA A 233 17.66 7.43 0.65
C ALA A 233 18.44 6.90 1.85
N LEU A 234 18.64 5.57 1.92
CA LEU A 234 19.43 4.93 2.97
C LEU A 234 20.87 5.46 3.03
N ALA A 235 21.53 5.57 1.88
CA ALA A 235 22.90 6.06 1.80
C ALA A 235 23.03 7.51 2.30
N LEU A 236 22.10 8.39 1.92
CA LEU A 236 22.07 9.78 2.38
C LEU A 236 21.86 9.88 3.90
N LEU A 237 20.94 9.07 4.46
CA LEU A 237 20.69 9.04 5.90
C LEU A 237 21.88 8.48 6.69
N LEU A 238 22.55 7.45 6.18
CA LEU A 238 23.76 6.90 6.79
C LEU A 238 24.92 7.92 6.81
N GLN A 239 25.03 8.74 5.77
CA GLN A 239 26.07 9.78 5.70
C GLN A 239 25.79 10.98 6.61
N ALA A 240 24.49 11.28 6.83
CA ALA A 240 24.07 12.46 7.59
C ALA A 240 24.01 12.23 9.11
N GLN A 241 23.90 10.98 9.56
CA GLN A 241 23.85 10.68 10.99
C GLN A 241 25.20 11.00 11.65
N PRO A 242 25.20 11.42 12.94
CA PRO A 242 26.44 11.67 13.66
C PRO A 242 27.35 10.45 13.68
N ALA A 243 28.66 10.66 13.52
CA ALA A 243 29.63 9.59 13.69
C ALA A 243 29.50 9.01 15.11
N VAL A 244 29.50 7.67 15.19
CA VAL A 244 29.52 7.00 16.49
C VAL A 244 30.88 7.31 17.13
N ALA A 245 30.83 8.03 18.25
CA ALA A 245 32.02 8.29 19.06
C ALA A 245 32.48 7.03 19.77
#